data_6fbe99b8b8aba952a537f10abca5c729
#
_entry.id   6fbe99b8b8aba952a537f10abca5c729
#
_cell.length_a   1.000
_cell.length_b   1.000
_cell.length_c   1.000
_cell.angle_alpha   90.00
_cell.angle_beta   90.00
_cell.angle_gamma   90.00
#
_symmetry.space_group_name_H-M   'P 1'
#
loop_
_entity.id
_entity.type
_entity.pdbx_description
1 polymer ?
#
loop_
_entity_poly.entity_id
_entity_poly.type
_entity_poly.pdbx_seq_one_letter_code
_entity_poly.pdbx_strand_id
1 'polypeptide(L)'
;QAMEKMIQRGATLVLGVGFAQADAIDKVAAANPDKMFSIIDVNWLDRPNLRQYSFKEEEGSYLVGMAAAMASKTGTVGFVGGMDIPLIRAFQCGYEQGVMAVNANATVLKNMTGTTPSAWNDPAKGSELTQSQIDRGADVIYQAAGGTGAGVISAAVDAGKLAIGVDSNQNHIAPGSILTSMLKRVDVAAYNTMKDGLSGDFNVGVQYYMEYMLNYDAYKKTYPIPSIKKDERRDLLTLRLTKLVDMQ
;
A
#
# COMPACT_ATOMS: atom_id res chain seq x y z
N GLN A 1 14.75 -21.58 8.59
CA GLN A 1 15.29 -22.57 7.61
C GLN A 1 15.73 -21.93 6.30
N ALA A 2 14.86 -21.15 5.57
CA ALA A 2 15.26 -20.58 4.26
C ALA A 2 16.42 -19.59 4.39
N MET A 3 16.32 -18.61 5.31
CA MET A 3 17.37 -17.62 5.56
C MET A 3 18.68 -18.26 6.05
N GLU A 4 18.60 -19.24 6.93
CA GLU A 4 19.78 -20.00 7.40
C GLU A 4 20.50 -20.71 6.25
N LYS A 5 19.72 -21.33 5.33
CA LYS A 5 20.29 -21.94 4.13
C LYS A 5 20.96 -20.94 3.21
N MET A 6 20.45 -19.71 3.11
CA MET A 6 21.11 -18.63 2.34
C MET A 6 22.46 -18.28 2.98
N ILE A 7 22.52 -18.10 4.29
CA ILE A 7 23.76 -17.82 5.02
C ILE A 7 24.77 -18.97 4.85
N GLN A 8 24.34 -20.24 5.00
CA GLN A 8 25.19 -21.41 4.77
C GLN A 8 25.75 -21.49 3.35
N ARG A 9 25.05 -20.92 2.37
CA ARG A 9 25.49 -20.82 0.97
C ARG A 9 26.33 -19.59 0.68
N GLY A 10 26.70 -18.82 1.70
CA GLY A 10 27.60 -17.69 1.58
C GLY A 10 26.91 -16.33 1.41
N ALA A 11 25.61 -16.23 1.62
CA ALA A 11 24.95 -14.92 1.60
C ALA A 11 25.49 -14.03 2.72
N THR A 12 25.89 -12.82 2.39
CA THR A 12 26.37 -11.79 3.32
C THR A 12 25.29 -10.78 3.68
N LEU A 13 24.23 -10.73 2.87
CA LEU A 13 23.05 -9.88 3.04
C LEU A 13 21.79 -10.72 2.79
N VAL A 14 20.82 -10.61 3.68
CA VAL A 14 19.49 -11.27 3.54
C VAL A 14 18.40 -10.23 3.67
N LEU A 15 17.53 -10.16 2.66
CA LEU A 15 16.33 -9.31 2.66
C LEU A 15 15.08 -10.17 2.88
N GLY A 16 14.32 -9.87 3.94
CA GLY A 16 12.98 -10.37 4.18
C GLY A 16 11.92 -9.38 3.67
N VAL A 17 10.85 -9.87 3.09
CA VAL A 17 9.73 -9.04 2.63
C VAL A 17 8.45 -9.44 3.36
N GLY A 18 7.88 -8.47 4.08
CA GLY A 18 6.64 -8.63 4.82
C GLY A 18 6.84 -8.97 6.31
N PHE A 19 5.97 -8.42 7.13
CA PHE A 19 6.01 -8.48 8.59
C PHE A 19 5.96 -9.92 9.16
N ALA A 20 5.37 -10.87 8.43
CA ALA A 20 5.28 -12.27 8.88
C ALA A 20 6.66 -12.96 9.01
N GLN A 21 7.72 -12.36 8.47
CA GLN A 21 9.08 -12.86 8.59
C GLN A 21 9.85 -12.26 9.78
N ALA A 22 9.25 -11.37 10.56
CA ALA A 22 9.92 -10.63 11.64
C ALA A 22 10.62 -11.55 12.64
N ASP A 23 9.91 -12.53 13.20
CA ASP A 23 10.48 -13.46 14.18
C ASP A 23 11.60 -14.33 13.58
N ALA A 24 11.47 -14.70 12.31
CA ALA A 24 12.46 -15.54 11.64
C ALA A 24 13.76 -14.75 11.39
N ILE A 25 13.63 -13.53 10.87
CA ILE A 25 14.81 -12.70 10.57
C ILE A 25 15.49 -12.23 11.86
N ASP A 26 14.72 -11.93 12.91
CA ASP A 26 15.26 -11.56 14.22
C ASP A 26 16.18 -12.63 14.79
N LYS A 27 15.73 -13.90 14.78
CA LYS A 27 16.51 -15.05 15.24
C LYS A 27 17.77 -15.27 14.41
N VAL A 28 17.64 -15.18 13.08
CA VAL A 28 18.79 -15.43 12.19
C VAL A 28 19.80 -14.28 12.27
N ALA A 29 19.34 -13.04 12.38
CA ALA A 29 20.21 -11.87 12.56
C ALA A 29 21.00 -11.95 13.89
N ALA A 30 20.34 -12.34 14.98
CA ALA A 30 20.99 -12.55 16.27
C ALA A 30 22.09 -13.65 16.23
N ALA A 31 21.86 -14.71 15.47
CA ALA A 31 22.80 -15.83 15.32
C ALA A 31 23.97 -15.54 14.35
N ASN A 32 23.90 -14.46 13.56
CA ASN A 32 24.89 -14.12 12.53
C ASN A 32 25.22 -12.62 12.58
N PRO A 33 25.90 -12.16 13.64
CA PRO A 33 26.15 -10.73 13.86
C PRO A 33 27.11 -10.09 12.84
N ASP A 34 27.87 -10.90 12.10
CA ASP A 34 28.75 -10.49 11.00
C ASP A 34 28.07 -10.36 9.63
N LYS A 35 26.78 -10.66 9.55
CA LYS A 35 25.98 -10.56 8.33
C LYS A 35 24.99 -9.40 8.40
N MET A 36 24.61 -8.88 7.25
CA MET A 36 23.62 -7.81 7.11
C MET A 36 22.23 -8.41 6.88
N PHE A 37 21.25 -7.80 7.52
CA PHE A 37 19.85 -8.18 7.35
C PHE A 37 19.00 -6.95 7.04
N SER A 38 17.95 -7.15 6.25
CA SER A 38 16.96 -6.12 6.01
C SER A 38 15.56 -6.73 5.97
N ILE A 39 14.54 -5.97 6.40
CA ILE A 39 13.16 -6.42 6.37
C ILE A 39 12.21 -5.28 5.97
N ILE A 40 11.21 -5.62 5.18
CA ILE A 40 10.13 -4.74 4.73
C ILE A 40 8.93 -4.91 5.67
N ASP A 41 8.22 -3.81 5.98
CA ASP A 41 7.01 -3.74 6.81
C ASP A 41 7.23 -4.11 8.27
N VAL A 42 8.41 -3.78 8.78
CA VAL A 42 8.78 -3.98 10.19
C VAL A 42 9.53 -2.74 10.67
N ASN A 43 9.25 -2.30 11.90
CA ASN A 43 9.92 -1.14 12.52
C ASN A 43 10.10 -1.29 14.03
N TRP A 44 9.94 -2.50 14.57
CA TRP A 44 9.94 -2.78 16.02
C TRP A 44 11.02 -3.74 16.50
N LEU A 45 11.90 -4.22 15.60
CA LEU A 45 12.99 -5.09 15.98
C LEU A 45 14.22 -4.25 16.40
N ASP A 46 15.00 -4.78 17.37
CA ASP A 46 16.22 -4.14 17.85
C ASP A 46 17.42 -5.07 17.64
N ARG A 47 18.10 -4.91 16.49
CA ARG A 47 19.29 -5.67 16.11
C ARG A 47 20.34 -4.76 15.48
N PRO A 48 21.63 -4.86 15.92
CA PRO A 48 22.69 -3.98 15.42
C PRO A 48 23.10 -4.24 13.97
N ASN A 49 22.60 -5.29 13.34
CA ASN A 49 22.91 -5.70 11.98
C ASN A 49 21.65 -5.77 11.08
N LEU A 50 20.55 -5.14 11.53
CA LEU A 50 19.25 -5.18 10.84
C LEU A 50 18.82 -3.77 10.40
N ARG A 51 18.51 -3.63 9.11
CA ARG A 51 17.80 -2.48 8.54
C ARG A 51 16.33 -2.84 8.39
N GLN A 52 15.45 -1.96 8.82
CA GLN A 52 14.00 -2.13 8.73
C GLN A 52 13.43 -1.04 7.84
N TYR A 53 12.46 -1.39 6.99
CA TYR A 53 11.75 -0.44 6.15
C TYR A 53 10.29 -0.35 6.57
N SER A 54 9.84 0.86 6.82
CA SER A 54 8.45 1.23 7.03
C SER A 54 8.03 2.24 5.98
N PHE A 55 6.78 2.23 5.63
CA PHE A 55 6.23 3.11 4.62
C PHE A 55 5.13 3.98 5.23
N LYS A 56 4.82 5.08 4.56
CA LYS A 56 3.75 5.99 4.96
C LYS A 56 2.47 5.61 4.20
N GLU A 57 1.93 4.43 4.50
CA GLU A 57 0.77 3.86 3.84
C GLU A 57 -0.45 4.78 3.91
N GLU A 58 -0.60 5.49 5.03
CA GLU A 58 -1.65 6.47 5.24
C GLU A 58 -1.58 7.64 4.27
N GLU A 59 -0.38 8.10 3.90
CA GLU A 59 -0.20 9.24 2.99
C GLU A 59 -0.58 8.86 1.55
N GLY A 60 -0.07 7.73 1.05
CA GLY A 60 -0.42 7.22 -0.27
C GLY A 60 -1.91 6.88 -0.39
N SER A 61 -2.47 6.26 0.66
CA SER A 61 -3.89 5.93 0.73
C SER A 61 -4.78 7.17 0.81
N TYR A 62 -4.34 8.24 1.47
CA TYR A 62 -5.04 9.52 1.48
C TYR A 62 -5.19 10.09 0.06
N LEU A 63 -4.12 10.06 -0.73
CA LEU A 63 -4.15 10.56 -2.12
C LEU A 63 -5.12 9.75 -2.99
N VAL A 64 -5.10 8.41 -2.90
CA VAL A 64 -6.05 7.61 -3.68
C VAL A 64 -7.47 7.68 -3.14
N GLY A 65 -7.65 7.98 -1.86
CA GLY A 65 -8.95 8.31 -1.26
C GLY A 65 -9.55 9.59 -1.84
N MET A 66 -8.74 10.63 -2.01
CA MET A 66 -9.15 11.84 -2.71
C MET A 66 -9.56 11.54 -4.15
N ALA A 67 -8.76 10.74 -4.89
CA ALA A 67 -9.07 10.34 -6.25
C ALA A 67 -10.39 9.56 -6.33
N ALA A 68 -10.63 8.64 -5.40
CA ALA A 68 -11.86 7.88 -5.31
C ALA A 68 -13.09 8.78 -5.13
N ALA A 69 -13.03 9.73 -4.19
CA ALA A 69 -14.13 10.66 -3.95
C ALA A 69 -14.42 11.58 -5.14
N MET A 70 -13.37 11.97 -5.88
CA MET A 70 -13.50 12.79 -7.09
C MET A 70 -14.10 12.01 -8.26
N ALA A 71 -13.85 10.70 -8.34
CA ALA A 71 -14.34 9.83 -9.42
C ALA A 71 -15.72 9.24 -9.11
N SER A 72 -16.08 9.10 -7.85
CA SER A 72 -17.36 8.53 -7.43
C SER A 72 -18.55 9.38 -7.88
N LYS A 73 -19.54 8.71 -8.44
CA LYS A 73 -20.82 9.31 -8.86
C LYS A 73 -21.92 9.11 -7.82
N THR A 74 -21.79 8.09 -6.99
CA THR A 74 -22.79 7.76 -5.96
C THR A 74 -22.50 8.43 -4.62
N GLY A 75 -21.27 8.93 -4.43
CA GLY A 75 -20.79 9.38 -3.12
C GLY A 75 -20.50 8.22 -2.15
N THR A 76 -20.54 6.97 -2.62
CA THR A 76 -20.22 5.79 -1.83
C THR A 76 -19.01 5.08 -2.45
N VAL A 77 -17.98 4.85 -1.65
CA VAL A 77 -16.74 4.17 -2.04
C VAL A 77 -16.45 3.00 -1.10
N GLY A 78 -15.63 2.07 -1.57
CA GLY A 78 -15.31 0.86 -0.83
C GLY A 78 -13.83 0.73 -0.49
N PHE A 79 -13.54 0.06 0.62
CA PHE A 79 -12.21 -0.42 1.00
C PHE A 79 -12.29 -1.90 1.38
N VAL A 80 -11.40 -2.71 0.80
CA VAL A 80 -11.24 -4.12 1.16
C VAL A 80 -9.79 -4.35 1.59
N GLY A 81 -9.59 -4.59 2.88
CA GLY A 81 -8.29 -4.92 3.47
C GLY A 81 -8.09 -6.43 3.63
N GLY A 82 -6.84 -6.86 3.70
CA GLY A 82 -6.46 -8.24 4.02
C GLY A 82 -6.70 -8.57 5.50
N MET A 83 -5.62 -8.87 6.23
CA MET A 83 -5.72 -9.09 7.67
C MET A 83 -6.06 -7.80 8.41
N ASP A 84 -6.87 -7.93 9.45
CA ASP A 84 -7.15 -6.82 10.38
C ASP A 84 -5.98 -6.60 11.35
N ILE A 85 -5.00 -5.83 10.89
CA ILE A 85 -3.77 -5.47 11.61
C ILE A 85 -3.48 -3.97 11.49
N PRO A 86 -2.67 -3.38 12.39
CA PRO A 86 -2.35 -1.95 12.36
C PRO A 86 -1.87 -1.43 11.00
N LEU A 87 -1.02 -2.19 10.31
CA LEU A 87 -0.54 -1.85 8.97
C LEU A 87 -1.71 -1.63 7.99
N ILE A 88 -2.66 -2.54 7.91
CA ILE A 88 -3.82 -2.42 7.00
C ILE A 88 -4.81 -1.36 7.46
N ARG A 89 -4.89 -1.12 8.77
CA ARG A 89 -5.65 0.00 9.32
C ARG A 89 -5.08 1.36 8.93
N ALA A 90 -3.75 1.48 8.74
CA ALA A 90 -3.12 2.70 8.23
C ALA A 90 -3.59 3.00 6.79
N PHE A 91 -3.60 2.00 5.89
CA PHE A 91 -4.19 2.14 4.54
C PHE A 91 -5.65 2.59 4.60
N GLN A 92 -6.47 1.91 5.43
CA GLN A 92 -7.88 2.23 5.58
C GLN A 92 -8.09 3.66 6.07
N CYS A 93 -7.39 4.04 7.13
CA CYS A 93 -7.52 5.36 7.76
C CYS A 93 -7.14 6.48 6.80
N GLY A 94 -6.00 6.35 6.10
CA GLY A 94 -5.57 7.30 5.08
C GLY A 94 -6.61 7.44 3.97
N TYR A 95 -7.08 6.33 3.42
CA TYR A 95 -8.11 6.32 2.38
C TYR A 95 -9.39 7.04 2.82
N GLU A 96 -9.91 6.70 3.99
CA GLU A 96 -11.13 7.29 4.56
C GLU A 96 -10.97 8.81 4.73
N GLN A 97 -9.86 9.26 5.29
CA GLN A 97 -9.60 10.69 5.46
C GLN A 97 -9.43 11.42 4.13
N GLY A 98 -8.80 10.79 3.14
CA GLY A 98 -8.70 11.34 1.79
C GLY A 98 -10.06 11.52 1.12
N VAL A 99 -10.95 10.52 1.25
CA VAL A 99 -12.34 10.61 0.77
C VAL A 99 -13.07 11.76 1.44
N MET A 100 -13.02 11.83 2.78
CA MET A 100 -13.71 12.86 3.56
C MET A 100 -13.17 14.26 3.29
N ALA A 101 -11.90 14.41 2.95
CA ALA A 101 -11.30 15.70 2.59
C ALA A 101 -11.87 16.29 1.29
N VAL A 102 -12.36 15.46 0.38
CA VAL A 102 -12.99 15.88 -0.88
C VAL A 102 -14.50 15.97 -0.73
N ASN A 103 -15.12 14.98 -0.09
CA ASN A 103 -16.56 14.92 0.12
C ASN A 103 -16.87 14.45 1.55
N ALA A 104 -17.12 15.42 2.44
CA ALA A 104 -17.42 15.14 3.85
C ALA A 104 -18.71 14.32 4.08
N ASN A 105 -19.58 14.24 3.07
CA ASN A 105 -20.83 13.46 3.12
C ASN A 105 -20.70 12.08 2.44
N ALA A 106 -19.52 11.72 1.95
CA ALA A 106 -19.30 10.43 1.32
C ALA A 106 -19.44 9.28 2.32
N THR A 107 -19.92 8.15 1.83
CA THR A 107 -19.95 6.90 2.59
C THR A 107 -18.73 6.04 2.22
N VAL A 108 -17.95 5.61 3.21
CA VAL A 108 -16.84 4.67 3.02
C VAL A 108 -17.21 3.32 3.62
N LEU A 109 -17.48 2.34 2.76
CA LEU A 109 -17.74 0.96 3.17
C LEU A 109 -16.40 0.24 3.38
N LYS A 110 -16.25 -0.47 4.50
CA LYS A 110 -14.96 -1.05 4.92
C LYS A 110 -15.15 -2.50 5.34
N ASN A 111 -14.33 -3.39 4.77
CA ASN A 111 -14.28 -4.79 5.16
C ASN A 111 -12.84 -5.28 5.22
N MET A 112 -12.55 -6.20 6.15
CA MET A 112 -11.33 -7.00 6.19
C MET A 112 -11.66 -8.42 5.77
N THR A 113 -10.77 -9.07 5.04
CA THR A 113 -11.00 -10.44 4.54
C THR A 113 -10.79 -11.49 5.63
N GLY A 114 -10.11 -11.15 6.71
CA GLY A 114 -9.94 -12.04 7.86
C GLY A 114 -8.95 -11.54 8.89
N THR A 115 -8.64 -12.41 9.85
CA THR A 115 -7.70 -12.16 10.95
C THR A 115 -6.50 -13.11 10.95
N THR A 116 -6.41 -13.99 9.97
CA THR A 116 -5.35 -14.98 9.81
C THR A 116 -4.62 -14.80 8.48
N PRO A 117 -3.44 -15.37 8.28
CA PRO A 117 -2.69 -15.25 7.03
C PRO A 117 -3.42 -15.70 5.76
N SER A 118 -4.45 -16.54 5.87
CA SER A 118 -5.30 -16.92 4.72
C SER A 118 -6.01 -15.72 4.08
N ALA A 119 -6.22 -14.65 4.83
CA ALA A 119 -6.79 -13.39 4.34
C ALA A 119 -6.01 -12.77 3.15
N TRP A 120 -4.75 -13.14 2.98
CA TRP A 120 -3.90 -12.65 1.88
C TRP A 120 -4.05 -13.44 0.57
N ASN A 121 -4.75 -14.57 0.57
CA ASN A 121 -4.85 -15.47 -0.58
C ASN A 121 -6.24 -16.11 -0.70
N ASP A 122 -7.27 -15.28 -0.65
CA ASP A 122 -8.68 -15.70 -0.82
C ASP A 122 -9.41 -14.76 -1.79
N PRO A 123 -9.16 -14.87 -3.13
CA PRO A 123 -9.83 -14.03 -4.12
C PRO A 123 -11.36 -14.17 -4.10
N ALA A 124 -11.89 -15.34 -3.74
CA ALA A 124 -13.33 -15.57 -3.64
C ALA A 124 -13.95 -14.67 -2.56
N LYS A 125 -13.30 -14.59 -1.38
CA LYS A 125 -13.72 -13.69 -0.31
C LYS A 125 -13.59 -12.22 -0.70
N GLY A 126 -12.51 -11.87 -1.41
CA GLY A 126 -12.34 -10.53 -1.98
C GLY A 126 -13.49 -10.12 -2.89
N SER A 127 -13.89 -11.02 -3.79
CA SER A 127 -15.01 -10.83 -4.72
C SER A 127 -16.35 -10.68 -3.98
N GLU A 128 -16.64 -11.55 -3.02
CA GLU A 128 -17.86 -11.53 -2.20
C GLU A 128 -18.03 -10.19 -1.46
N LEU A 129 -16.98 -9.74 -0.78
CA LEU A 129 -17.02 -8.48 -0.03
C LEU A 129 -17.17 -7.26 -0.96
N THR A 130 -16.52 -7.30 -2.12
CA THR A 130 -16.64 -6.25 -3.12
C THR A 130 -18.04 -6.16 -3.68
N GLN A 131 -18.66 -7.30 -4.03
CA GLN A 131 -20.03 -7.34 -4.50
C GLN A 131 -20.99 -6.78 -3.44
N SER A 132 -20.83 -7.17 -2.18
CA SER A 132 -21.62 -6.62 -1.07
C SER A 132 -21.48 -5.10 -0.92
N GLN A 133 -20.30 -4.54 -1.18
CA GLN A 133 -20.11 -3.08 -1.16
C GLN A 133 -20.78 -2.41 -2.38
N ILE A 134 -20.69 -3.02 -3.57
CA ILE A 134 -21.33 -2.54 -4.79
C ILE A 134 -22.86 -2.53 -4.66
N ASP A 135 -23.43 -3.58 -4.09
CA ASP A 135 -24.88 -3.69 -3.84
C ASP A 135 -25.38 -2.59 -2.87
N ARG A 136 -24.49 -2.06 -2.06
CA ARG A 136 -24.73 -0.92 -1.15
C ARG A 136 -24.38 0.44 -1.77
N GLY A 137 -24.07 0.46 -3.07
CA GLY A 137 -23.87 1.67 -3.84
C GLY A 137 -22.41 2.08 -4.07
N ALA A 138 -21.40 1.31 -3.62
CA ALA A 138 -20.01 1.64 -3.89
C ALA A 138 -19.72 1.58 -5.41
N ASP A 139 -19.07 2.59 -5.95
CA ASP A 139 -18.71 2.68 -7.36
C ASP A 139 -17.21 2.85 -7.61
N VAL A 140 -16.41 3.01 -6.56
CA VAL A 140 -14.94 2.97 -6.57
C VAL A 140 -14.48 2.13 -5.38
N ILE A 141 -13.70 1.07 -5.63
CA ILE A 141 -13.23 0.15 -4.60
C ILE A 141 -11.70 0.14 -4.54
N TYR A 142 -11.16 0.45 -3.36
CA TYR A 142 -9.74 0.33 -3.07
C TYR A 142 -9.44 -0.97 -2.32
N GLN A 143 -8.39 -1.67 -2.72
CA GLN A 143 -7.97 -2.89 -2.04
C GLN A 143 -6.54 -2.75 -1.47
N ALA A 144 -6.35 -3.32 -0.28
CA ALA A 144 -5.06 -3.55 0.35
C ALA A 144 -5.05 -4.97 0.93
N ALA A 145 -5.12 -5.98 0.04
CA ALA A 145 -5.46 -7.36 0.40
C ALA A 145 -4.54 -8.43 -0.23
N GLY A 146 -3.37 -8.04 -0.75
CA GLY A 146 -2.44 -8.98 -1.37
C GLY A 146 -3.08 -9.77 -2.53
N GLY A 147 -2.89 -11.10 -2.58
CA GLY A 147 -3.48 -11.96 -3.62
C GLY A 147 -5.00 -11.97 -3.63
N THR A 148 -5.65 -11.73 -2.50
CA THR A 148 -7.11 -11.56 -2.38
C THR A 148 -7.60 -10.36 -3.19
N GLY A 149 -6.76 -9.34 -3.39
CA GLY A 149 -7.04 -8.16 -4.19
C GLY A 149 -7.38 -8.45 -5.65
N ALA A 150 -6.93 -9.57 -6.20
CA ALA A 150 -7.32 -9.99 -7.56
C ALA A 150 -8.84 -10.21 -7.68
N GLY A 151 -9.45 -10.81 -6.66
CA GLY A 151 -10.91 -10.98 -6.61
C GLY A 151 -11.65 -9.66 -6.45
N VAL A 152 -11.10 -8.72 -5.68
CA VAL A 152 -11.66 -7.37 -5.53
C VAL A 152 -11.69 -6.63 -6.87
N ILE A 153 -10.56 -6.64 -7.58
CA ILE A 153 -10.45 -5.99 -8.89
C ILE A 153 -11.42 -6.64 -9.89
N SER A 154 -11.44 -7.98 -9.97
CA SER A 154 -12.33 -8.69 -10.89
C SER A 154 -13.80 -8.34 -10.64
N ALA A 155 -14.27 -8.42 -9.41
CA ALA A 155 -15.66 -8.10 -9.08
C ALA A 155 -16.05 -6.65 -9.39
N ALA A 156 -15.15 -5.70 -9.13
CA ALA A 156 -15.39 -4.30 -9.48
C ALA A 156 -15.50 -4.10 -11.00
N VAL A 157 -14.59 -4.71 -11.77
CA VAL A 157 -14.57 -4.66 -13.24
C VAL A 157 -15.82 -5.30 -13.84
N ASP A 158 -16.18 -6.50 -13.39
CA ASP A 158 -17.35 -7.25 -13.87
C ASP A 158 -18.67 -6.47 -13.63
N ALA A 159 -18.72 -5.70 -12.55
CA ALA A 159 -19.85 -4.82 -12.24
C ALA A 159 -19.78 -3.44 -12.92
N GLY A 160 -18.79 -3.17 -13.78
CA GLY A 160 -18.60 -1.88 -14.44
C GLY A 160 -18.24 -0.74 -13.47
N LYS A 161 -17.60 -1.07 -12.35
CA LYS A 161 -17.13 -0.13 -11.32
C LYS A 161 -15.63 0.10 -11.44
N LEU A 162 -15.12 1.12 -10.74
CA LEU A 162 -13.71 1.42 -10.70
C LEU A 162 -13.03 0.68 -9.54
N ALA A 163 -11.81 0.19 -9.79
CA ALA A 163 -10.94 -0.32 -8.75
C ALA A 163 -9.70 0.57 -8.58
N ILE A 164 -9.07 0.50 -7.41
CA ILE A 164 -7.77 1.11 -7.14
C ILE A 164 -6.79 0.01 -6.78
N GLY A 165 -5.65 0.01 -7.48
CA GLY A 165 -4.55 -0.92 -7.24
C GLY A 165 -3.70 -0.53 -6.03
N VAL A 166 -2.84 -1.48 -5.58
CA VAL A 166 -1.96 -1.30 -4.42
C VAL A 166 -0.57 -1.88 -4.66
N ASP A 167 0.42 -1.39 -3.94
CA ASP A 167 1.83 -1.77 -3.90
C ASP A 167 2.58 -1.51 -5.21
N SER A 168 2.10 -2.02 -6.32
CA SER A 168 2.68 -1.85 -7.66
C SER A 168 1.67 -1.22 -8.62
N ASN A 169 2.15 -0.83 -9.82
CA ASN A 169 1.27 -0.39 -10.88
C ASN A 169 0.39 -1.56 -11.38
N GLN A 170 -0.84 -1.61 -10.92
CA GLN A 170 -1.85 -2.60 -11.31
C GLN A 170 -2.79 -2.10 -12.43
N ASN A 171 -2.56 -0.91 -12.99
CA ASN A 171 -3.43 -0.33 -14.01
C ASN A 171 -3.54 -1.20 -15.27
N HIS A 172 -2.54 -2.03 -15.54
CA HIS A 172 -2.52 -2.95 -16.68
C HIS A 172 -3.45 -4.16 -16.52
N ILE A 173 -3.91 -4.48 -15.29
CA ILE A 173 -4.78 -5.63 -15.02
C ILE A 173 -6.15 -5.45 -15.70
N ALA A 174 -6.70 -4.23 -15.65
CA ALA A 174 -7.97 -3.90 -16.29
C ALA A 174 -7.94 -2.44 -16.79
N PRO A 175 -7.35 -2.19 -17.98
CA PRO A 175 -7.23 -0.85 -18.54
C PRO A 175 -8.59 -0.17 -18.68
N GLY A 176 -8.72 1.04 -18.15
CA GLY A 176 -9.96 1.81 -18.14
C GLY A 176 -10.87 1.56 -16.93
N SER A 177 -10.66 0.48 -16.18
CA SER A 177 -11.40 0.17 -14.95
C SER A 177 -10.57 0.35 -13.69
N ILE A 178 -9.23 0.37 -13.79
CA ILE A 178 -8.36 0.76 -12.68
C ILE A 178 -8.18 2.28 -12.71
N LEU A 179 -8.72 2.95 -11.69
CA LEU A 179 -8.65 4.41 -11.56
C LEU A 179 -7.21 4.90 -11.42
N THR A 180 -6.47 4.26 -10.54
CA THR A 180 -5.05 4.50 -10.24
C THR A 180 -4.50 3.35 -9.39
N SER A 181 -3.22 3.39 -9.04
CA SER A 181 -2.60 2.48 -8.09
C SER A 181 -1.82 3.27 -7.04
N MET A 182 -2.00 2.92 -5.76
CA MET A 182 -1.15 3.39 -4.69
C MET A 182 0.16 2.60 -4.70
N LEU A 183 1.28 3.28 -4.80
CA LEU A 183 2.58 2.63 -4.93
C LEU A 183 3.31 2.57 -3.61
N LYS A 184 3.67 1.36 -3.24
CA LYS A 184 4.60 1.05 -2.17
C LYS A 184 5.94 0.64 -2.78
N ARG A 185 6.94 1.52 -2.69
CA ARG A 185 8.20 1.38 -3.43
C ARG A 185 9.15 0.36 -2.77
N VAL A 186 8.66 -0.87 -2.57
CA VAL A 186 9.44 -2.02 -2.10
C VAL A 186 10.64 -2.29 -3.02
N ASP A 187 10.50 -2.06 -4.31
CA ASP A 187 11.56 -2.15 -5.31
C ASP A 187 12.75 -1.22 -5.00
N VAL A 188 12.47 0.03 -4.61
CA VAL A 188 13.51 1.01 -4.22
C VAL A 188 14.15 0.60 -2.90
N ALA A 189 13.40 0.14 -1.92
CA ALA A 189 13.92 -0.33 -0.66
C ALA A 189 14.86 -1.54 -0.85
N ALA A 190 14.46 -2.50 -1.69
CA ALA A 190 15.27 -3.65 -2.06
C ALA A 190 16.55 -3.24 -2.81
N TYR A 191 16.43 -2.34 -3.80
CA TYR A 191 17.57 -1.81 -4.53
C TYR A 191 18.58 -1.12 -3.61
N ASN A 192 18.11 -0.22 -2.73
CA ASN A 192 18.96 0.49 -1.80
C ASN A 192 19.63 -0.46 -0.78
N THR A 193 18.90 -1.48 -0.32
CA THR A 193 19.47 -2.54 0.54
C THR A 193 20.66 -3.20 -0.13
N MET A 194 20.52 -3.62 -1.38
CA MET A 194 21.60 -4.30 -2.12
C MET A 194 22.75 -3.36 -2.45
N LYS A 195 22.43 -2.15 -2.93
CA LYS A 195 23.43 -1.13 -3.27
C LYS A 195 24.30 -0.78 -2.06
N ASP A 196 23.68 -0.45 -0.93
CA ASP A 196 24.38 -0.03 0.28
C ASP A 196 25.16 -1.19 0.91
N GLY A 197 24.60 -2.42 0.83
CA GLY A 197 25.31 -3.62 1.27
C GLY A 197 26.57 -3.92 0.46
N LEU A 198 26.58 -3.58 -0.84
CA LEU A 198 27.76 -3.73 -1.71
C LEU A 198 28.78 -2.61 -1.52
N SER A 199 28.34 -1.37 -1.27
CA SER A 199 29.23 -0.22 -1.09
C SER A 199 29.83 -0.12 0.33
N GLY A 200 29.30 -0.86 1.30
CA GLY A 200 29.69 -0.76 2.71
C GLY A 200 28.95 0.35 3.48
N ASP A 201 27.98 1.02 2.86
CA ASP A 201 27.19 2.11 3.45
C ASP A 201 25.88 1.61 4.10
N PHE A 202 25.86 0.36 4.54
CA PHE A 202 24.68 -0.28 5.08
C PHE A 202 24.31 0.28 6.46
N ASN A 203 23.41 1.27 6.48
CA ASN A 203 22.90 1.83 7.72
C ASN A 203 21.81 0.93 8.31
N VAL A 204 21.94 0.61 9.58
CA VAL A 204 20.98 -0.18 10.36
C VAL A 204 19.86 0.69 10.92
N GLY A 205 18.83 0.05 11.51
CA GLY A 205 17.69 0.73 12.09
C GLY A 205 16.56 0.98 11.10
N VAL A 206 15.58 1.76 11.52
CA VAL A 206 14.35 1.99 10.74
C VAL A 206 14.54 3.08 9.68
N GLN A 207 14.19 2.76 8.45
CA GLN A 207 14.14 3.67 7.32
C GLN A 207 12.67 3.88 6.94
N TYR A 208 12.23 5.14 6.84
CA TYR A 208 10.87 5.49 6.42
C TYR A 208 10.88 5.93 4.96
N TYR A 209 9.95 5.37 4.18
CA TYR A 209 9.72 5.75 2.79
C TYR A 209 8.35 6.37 2.63
N MET A 210 8.32 7.49 1.91
CA MET A 210 7.06 8.08 1.46
C MET A 210 6.46 7.25 0.32
N GLU A 211 5.14 7.16 0.28
CA GLU A 211 4.42 6.50 -0.79
C GLU A 211 3.80 7.51 -1.76
N TYR A 212 3.65 7.09 -3.00
CA TYR A 212 3.18 7.95 -4.07
C TYR A 212 1.99 7.34 -4.79
N MET A 213 1.07 8.18 -5.22
CA MET A 213 0.06 7.80 -6.18
C MET A 213 0.67 7.80 -7.59
N LEU A 214 0.52 6.69 -8.30
CA LEU A 214 1.00 6.59 -9.68
C LEU A 214 0.07 7.26 -10.67
N ASN A 215 0.79 7.92 -11.58
CA ASN A 215 0.34 8.22 -12.93
C ASN A 215 -0.84 9.17 -13.04
N TYR A 216 -0.67 10.33 -12.41
CA TYR A 216 -1.55 11.48 -12.65
C TYR A 216 -1.73 11.79 -14.15
N ASP A 217 -0.69 11.60 -14.98
CA ASP A 217 -0.76 11.84 -16.42
C ASP A 217 -1.56 10.77 -17.18
N ALA A 218 -1.50 9.50 -16.77
CA ALA A 218 -2.36 8.45 -17.33
C ALA A 218 -3.81 8.62 -16.88
N TYR A 219 -4.03 8.99 -15.63
CA TYR A 219 -5.34 9.34 -15.08
C TYR A 219 -6.00 10.49 -15.86
N LYS A 220 -5.26 11.58 -16.09
CA LYS A 220 -5.70 12.75 -16.85
C LYS A 220 -6.08 12.43 -18.30
N LYS A 221 -5.44 11.44 -18.92
CA LYS A 221 -5.71 11.01 -20.29
C LYS A 221 -6.98 10.17 -20.39
N THR A 222 -7.28 9.39 -19.35
CA THR A 222 -8.43 8.46 -19.30
C THR A 222 -9.69 9.11 -18.73
N TYR A 223 -9.51 10.02 -17.78
CA TYR A 223 -10.60 10.76 -17.12
C TYR A 223 -10.28 12.27 -17.20
N PRO A 224 -10.93 13.02 -18.10
CA PRO A 224 -10.75 14.46 -18.16
C PRO A 224 -11.25 15.09 -16.85
N ILE A 225 -10.34 15.36 -15.94
CA ILE A 225 -10.63 16.12 -14.72
C ILE A 225 -11.01 17.54 -15.19
N PRO A 226 -12.13 18.11 -14.70
CA PRO A 226 -12.40 19.51 -14.92
C PRO A 226 -11.16 20.32 -14.57
N SER A 227 -10.78 21.24 -15.43
CA SER A 227 -9.50 21.95 -15.34
C SER A 227 -9.38 22.75 -14.02
N ILE A 228 -8.87 22.08 -12.99
CA ILE A 228 -8.30 22.77 -11.84
C ILE A 228 -7.02 23.42 -12.37
N LYS A 229 -6.89 24.72 -12.26
CA LYS A 229 -5.71 25.45 -12.74
C LYS A 229 -4.45 24.88 -12.11
N LYS A 230 -3.36 24.81 -12.89
CA LYS A 230 -2.10 24.16 -12.50
C LYS A 230 -1.55 24.70 -11.16
N ASP A 231 -1.82 25.94 -10.86
CA ASP A 231 -1.39 26.66 -9.67
C ASP A 231 -2.20 26.23 -8.42
N GLU A 232 -3.53 26.08 -8.57
CA GLU A 232 -4.42 25.60 -7.48
C GLU A 232 -4.12 24.15 -7.07
N ARG A 233 -3.58 23.32 -7.98
CA ARG A 233 -3.19 21.93 -7.70
C ARG A 233 -1.91 21.82 -6.88
N ARG A 234 -0.94 22.68 -7.16
CA ARG A 234 0.33 22.73 -6.43
C ARG A 234 0.08 23.20 -5.00
N ASP A 235 -0.79 24.20 -4.83
CA ASP A 235 -1.14 24.75 -3.54
C ASP A 235 -1.99 23.79 -2.70
N LEU A 236 -2.91 23.02 -3.31
CA LEU A 236 -3.69 22.00 -2.63
C LEU A 236 -2.85 20.80 -2.15
N LEU A 237 -1.89 20.34 -2.96
CA LEU A 237 -0.95 19.29 -2.55
C LEU A 237 0.03 19.81 -1.47
N THR A 238 0.59 20.99 -1.66
CA THR A 238 1.58 21.57 -0.75
C THR A 238 0.94 21.99 0.58
N LEU A 239 -0.22 22.64 0.55
CA LEU A 239 -0.90 23.15 1.75
C LEU A 239 -1.44 22.00 2.65
N ARG A 240 -1.77 20.84 2.07
CA ARG A 240 -2.33 19.72 2.82
C ARG A 240 -1.27 18.73 3.29
N LEU A 241 -0.14 18.60 2.59
CA LEU A 241 1.05 17.91 3.12
C LEU A 241 1.63 18.66 4.33
N THR A 242 1.65 19.99 4.31
CA THR A 242 2.09 20.81 5.46
C THR A 242 1.17 20.62 6.67
N LYS A 243 -0.16 20.54 6.49
CA LYS A 243 -1.10 20.28 7.59
C LYS A 243 -1.00 18.88 8.19
N LEU A 244 -0.59 17.87 7.42
CA LEU A 244 -0.33 16.51 7.94
C LEU A 244 0.94 16.46 8.80
N VAL A 245 1.95 17.26 8.46
CA VAL A 245 3.20 17.38 9.25
C VAL A 245 2.96 18.11 10.58
N ASP A 246 2.05 19.09 10.60
CA ASP A 246 1.71 19.86 11.81
C ASP A 246 0.75 19.12 12.76
N MET A 247 0.27 17.93 12.39
CA MET A 247 -0.60 17.07 13.22
C MET A 247 0.16 15.91 13.90
N GLN A 248 1.49 15.87 13.83
CA GLN A 248 2.38 15.00 14.60
C GLN A 248 2.91 15.78 15.81
#